data_3a402d4a7f3ed91fbccb7f678edeab98
#
_entry.id   3a402d4a7f3ed91fbccb7f678edeab98
#
_cell.length_a   1.000
_cell.length_b   1.000
_cell.length_c   1.000
_cell.angle_alpha   90.00
_cell.angle_beta   90.00
_cell.angle_gamma   90.00
#
_symmetry.space_group_name_H-M   'P 1'
#
loop_
_entity.id
_entity.type
_entity.pdbx_description
1 polymer ?
#
loop_
_entity_poly.entity_id
_entity_poly.type
_entity_poly.pdbx_seq_one_letter_code
_entity_poly.pdbx_strand_id
1 'polypeptide(L)'
;IEIAYFDRGPIMEDELITGGYWSVYYYEGAIYGTEITRGLDILKLIPSEYLSENEIAAAALAYPMIGHRRAFNPQQQVPMDWPASPEVARAYIDQLLRDKAIDEDTADQIIEKLDQVKIEMEMGGNNRLARQINRFSSSVEGLNADVQTKSRLERLDATLKGISESLRK
;
A
#
# COMPACT_ATOMS: atom_id res chain seq x y z
N ILE A 1 1.82 -9.54 12.67
CA ILE A 1 0.48 -9.07 13.09
C ILE A 1 -0.51 -9.60 12.07
N GLU A 2 -1.59 -10.25 12.54
CA GLU A 2 -2.72 -10.62 11.71
C GLU A 2 -3.54 -9.35 11.41
N ILE A 3 -3.78 -9.07 10.12
CA ILE A 3 -4.51 -7.87 9.69
C ILE A 3 -5.95 -8.18 9.30
N ALA A 4 -6.25 -9.42 8.97
CA ALA A 4 -7.60 -9.91 8.64
C ALA A 4 -7.61 -11.44 8.64
N TYR A 5 -8.78 -12.01 8.80
CA TYR A 5 -9.01 -13.45 8.63
C TYR A 5 -10.35 -13.70 7.93
N PHE A 6 -10.48 -14.86 7.34
CA PHE A 6 -11.73 -15.36 6.77
C PHE A 6 -11.83 -16.85 7.02
N ASP A 7 -12.94 -17.28 7.60
CA ASP A 7 -13.26 -18.69 7.88
C ASP A 7 -14.70 -18.99 7.45
N ARG A 8 -14.87 -20.03 6.68
CA ARG A 8 -16.19 -20.54 6.24
C ARG A 8 -16.75 -21.61 7.17
N GLY A 9 -16.02 -21.98 8.21
CA GLY A 9 -16.34 -23.11 9.06
C GLY A 9 -16.12 -24.47 8.37
N PRO A 10 -16.45 -25.58 9.05
CA PRO A 10 -16.27 -26.92 8.53
C PRO A 10 -17.15 -27.16 7.29
N ILE A 11 -16.71 -28.06 6.41
CA ILE A 11 -17.48 -28.51 5.24
C ILE A 11 -18.67 -29.35 5.70
N MET A 12 -18.45 -30.27 6.64
CA MET A 12 -19.46 -31.03 7.35
C MET A 12 -19.10 -31.07 8.84
N GLU A 13 -20.10 -30.99 9.71
CA GLU A 13 -19.89 -30.94 11.16
C GLU A 13 -19.45 -32.30 11.72
N ASP A 14 -19.95 -33.38 11.15
CA ASP A 14 -19.83 -34.73 11.70
C ASP A 14 -18.82 -35.62 10.94
N GLU A 15 -18.20 -35.11 9.88
CA GLU A 15 -17.30 -35.86 9.02
C GLU A 15 -16.04 -35.08 8.63
N LEU A 16 -14.87 -35.72 8.72
CA LEU A 16 -13.62 -35.16 8.29
C LEU A 16 -13.53 -35.21 6.76
N ILE A 17 -13.72 -34.07 6.13
CA ILE A 17 -13.63 -33.92 4.67
C ILE A 17 -12.41 -33.07 4.33
N THR A 18 -11.69 -33.47 3.28
CA THR A 18 -10.56 -32.67 2.74
C THR A 18 -11.09 -31.34 2.20
N GLY A 19 -10.57 -30.23 2.70
CA GLY A 19 -10.93 -28.87 2.29
C GLY A 19 -9.79 -27.90 2.56
N GLY A 20 -10.09 -26.62 2.39
CA GLY A 20 -9.15 -25.53 2.56
C GLY A 20 -8.65 -24.95 1.25
N TYR A 21 -7.92 -23.85 1.34
CA TYR A 21 -7.42 -23.15 0.17
C TYR A 21 -6.25 -23.89 -0.46
N TRP A 22 -6.36 -24.17 -1.75
CA TRP A 22 -5.27 -24.71 -2.56
C TRP A 22 -4.25 -23.62 -2.89
N SER A 23 -4.75 -22.43 -3.26
CA SER A 23 -3.92 -21.25 -3.54
C SER A 23 -4.68 -19.96 -3.28
N VAL A 24 -3.94 -18.89 -2.94
CA VAL A 24 -4.48 -17.57 -2.69
C VAL A 24 -3.62 -16.55 -3.41
N TYR A 25 -4.26 -15.63 -4.14
CA TYR A 25 -3.60 -14.56 -4.89
C TYR A 25 -4.27 -13.22 -4.61
N TYR A 26 -3.48 -12.17 -4.41
CA TYR A 26 -3.95 -10.80 -4.41
C TYR A 26 -3.76 -10.19 -5.79
N TYR A 27 -4.83 -9.62 -6.36
CA TYR A 27 -4.80 -8.98 -7.67
C TYR A 27 -5.85 -7.88 -7.76
N GLU A 28 -5.44 -6.69 -8.20
CA GLU A 28 -6.33 -5.52 -8.40
C GLU A 28 -7.31 -5.24 -7.27
N GLY A 29 -6.83 -5.25 -6.02
CA GLY A 29 -7.63 -4.93 -4.85
C GLY A 29 -8.52 -6.04 -4.32
N ALA A 30 -8.42 -7.26 -4.88
CA ALA A 30 -9.15 -8.43 -4.42
C ALA A 30 -8.22 -9.61 -4.12
N ILE A 31 -8.65 -10.46 -3.20
CA ILE A 31 -7.99 -11.73 -2.86
C ILE A 31 -8.79 -12.86 -3.51
N TYR A 32 -8.15 -13.63 -4.37
CA TYR A 32 -8.74 -14.78 -5.06
C TYR A 32 -8.22 -16.04 -4.41
N GLY A 33 -9.11 -16.79 -3.77
CA GLY A 33 -8.79 -18.05 -3.11
C GLY A 33 -9.49 -19.24 -3.76
N THR A 34 -8.72 -20.24 -4.19
CA THR A 34 -9.29 -21.50 -4.70
C THR A 34 -9.41 -22.50 -3.57
N GLU A 35 -10.63 -22.84 -3.18
CA GLU A 35 -10.94 -23.80 -2.15
C GLU A 35 -11.22 -25.16 -2.81
N ILE A 36 -10.65 -26.23 -2.24
CA ILE A 36 -10.65 -27.59 -2.84
C ILE A 36 -12.07 -28.10 -3.12
N THR A 37 -12.99 -27.86 -2.19
CA THR A 37 -14.34 -28.44 -2.22
C THR A 37 -15.41 -27.43 -2.63
N ARG A 38 -15.21 -26.14 -2.30
CA ARG A 38 -16.25 -25.10 -2.42
C ARG A 38 -16.01 -24.12 -3.58
N GLY A 39 -14.90 -24.28 -4.34
CA GLY A 39 -14.62 -23.53 -5.56
C GLY A 39 -13.82 -22.26 -5.30
N LEU A 40 -14.25 -21.11 -5.84
CA LEU A 40 -13.53 -19.85 -5.82
C LEU A 40 -14.17 -18.85 -4.85
N ASP A 41 -13.35 -18.30 -3.96
CA ASP A 41 -13.71 -17.14 -3.16
C ASP A 41 -13.03 -15.88 -3.71
N ILE A 42 -13.79 -14.79 -3.75
CA ILE A 42 -13.28 -13.47 -4.06
C ILE A 42 -13.54 -12.58 -2.84
N LEU A 43 -12.48 -12.21 -2.15
CA LEU A 43 -12.53 -11.47 -0.90
C LEU A 43 -11.98 -10.07 -1.09
N LYS A 44 -12.48 -9.13 -0.29
CA LYS A 44 -11.93 -7.78 -0.18
C LYS A 44 -11.50 -7.51 1.25
N LEU A 45 -10.38 -6.81 1.40
CA LEU A 45 -9.97 -6.28 2.69
C LEU A 45 -10.94 -5.17 3.10
N ILE A 46 -11.27 -5.14 4.39
CA ILE A 46 -12.01 -4.07 5.03
C ILE A 46 -11.10 -3.36 6.03
N PRO A 47 -11.28 -2.05 6.26
CA PRO A 47 -10.47 -1.31 7.22
C PRO A 47 -10.60 -1.86 8.65
N SER A 48 -9.49 -1.78 9.39
CA SER A 48 -9.41 -2.17 10.80
C SER A 48 -8.40 -1.27 11.52
N GLU A 49 -8.20 -1.49 12.81
CA GLU A 49 -7.15 -0.80 13.58
C GLU A 49 -5.71 -1.10 13.07
N TYR A 50 -5.52 -2.22 12.35
CA TYR A 50 -4.24 -2.66 11.81
C TYR A 50 -4.07 -2.37 10.31
N LEU A 51 -5.15 -1.97 9.62
CA LEU A 51 -5.17 -1.77 8.18
C LEU A 51 -6.10 -0.61 7.80
N SER A 52 -5.54 0.51 7.38
CA SER A 52 -6.32 1.70 7.01
C SER A 52 -6.91 1.60 5.60
N GLU A 53 -7.88 2.47 5.30
CA GLU A 53 -8.42 2.64 3.94
C GLU A 53 -7.32 3.05 2.94
N ASN A 54 -6.38 3.90 3.36
CA ASN A 54 -5.25 4.32 2.52
C ASN A 54 -4.31 3.14 2.21
N GLU A 55 -4.06 2.26 3.19
CA GLU A 55 -3.25 1.05 2.98
C GLU A 55 -3.92 0.08 1.99
N ILE A 56 -5.24 -0.09 2.08
CA ILE A 56 -6.02 -0.90 1.12
C ILE A 56 -5.96 -0.28 -0.27
N ALA A 57 -6.16 1.03 -0.38
CA ALA A 57 -6.08 1.74 -1.65
C ALA A 57 -4.67 1.65 -2.28
N ALA A 58 -3.62 1.83 -1.47
CA ALA A 58 -2.24 1.68 -1.92
C ALA A 58 -1.93 0.25 -2.38
N ALA A 59 -2.42 -0.77 -1.66
CA ALA A 59 -2.23 -2.16 -2.03
C ALA A 59 -2.81 -2.48 -3.43
N ALA A 60 -3.93 -1.86 -3.79
CA ALA A 60 -4.54 -2.02 -5.12
C ALA A 60 -3.69 -1.41 -6.27
N LEU A 61 -2.74 -0.52 -5.94
CA LEU A 61 -1.82 0.09 -6.92
C LEU A 61 -0.51 -0.68 -7.09
N ALA A 62 -0.29 -1.73 -6.30
CA ALA A 62 0.93 -2.54 -6.41
C ALA A 62 1.06 -3.18 -7.78
N TYR A 63 2.26 -3.17 -8.34
CA TYR A 63 2.56 -3.80 -9.61
C TYR A 63 3.81 -4.70 -9.51
N PRO A 64 3.84 -5.80 -10.30
CA PRO A 64 5.00 -6.69 -10.31
C PRO A 64 6.18 -6.06 -11.04
N MET A 65 7.37 -6.12 -10.46
CA MET A 65 8.62 -5.70 -11.10
C MET A 65 9.10 -6.76 -12.10
N ILE A 66 8.38 -6.90 -13.19
CA ILE A 66 8.75 -7.78 -14.29
C ILE A 66 9.50 -6.99 -15.37
N GLY A 67 10.68 -7.48 -15.75
CA GLY A 67 11.40 -6.90 -16.89
C GLY A 67 10.59 -7.06 -18.19
N HIS A 68 10.73 -6.12 -19.11
CA HIS A 68 9.96 -5.97 -20.35
C HIS A 68 9.84 -7.22 -21.27
N ARG A 69 10.46 -8.34 -20.92
CA ARG A 69 10.52 -9.56 -21.76
C ARG A 69 9.93 -10.80 -21.13
N ARG A 70 9.28 -10.71 -19.96
CA ARG A 70 8.71 -11.88 -19.29
C ARG A 70 7.21 -11.72 -19.09
N ALA A 71 6.45 -12.72 -19.47
CA ALA A 71 5.06 -12.82 -19.05
C ALA A 71 5.01 -12.96 -17.52
N PHE A 72 4.06 -12.28 -16.89
CA PHE A 72 3.81 -12.42 -15.46
C PHE A 72 3.32 -13.85 -15.17
N ASN A 73 4.00 -14.52 -14.24
CA ASN A 73 3.54 -15.77 -13.68
C ASN A 73 3.34 -15.57 -12.18
N PRO A 74 2.10 -15.60 -11.65
CA PRO A 74 1.82 -15.36 -10.25
C PRO A 74 2.44 -16.39 -9.30
N GLN A 75 2.84 -17.56 -9.80
CA GLN A 75 3.57 -18.55 -9.01
C GLN A 75 5.05 -18.21 -8.82
N GLN A 76 5.60 -17.31 -9.63
CA GLN A 76 6.94 -16.79 -9.43
C GLN A 76 6.86 -15.65 -8.43
N GLN A 77 7.62 -15.76 -7.35
CA GLN A 77 7.76 -14.68 -6.39
C GLN A 77 8.58 -13.54 -7.01
N VAL A 78 7.91 -12.62 -7.67
CA VAL A 78 8.52 -11.41 -8.21
C VAL A 78 8.39 -10.27 -7.19
N PRO A 79 9.40 -9.40 -7.07
CA PRO A 79 9.27 -8.20 -6.26
C PRO A 79 8.09 -7.35 -6.73
N MET A 80 7.35 -6.82 -5.77
CA MET A 80 6.28 -5.86 -6.02
C MET A 80 6.78 -4.46 -5.69
N ASP A 81 6.28 -3.47 -6.42
CA ASP A 81 6.54 -2.06 -6.14
C ASP A 81 5.25 -1.24 -6.26
N TRP A 82 5.31 0.00 -5.83
CA TRP A 82 4.18 0.93 -5.80
C TRP A 82 4.52 2.21 -6.55
N PRO A 83 3.56 2.81 -7.27
CA PRO A 83 3.78 4.10 -7.91
C PRO A 83 3.97 5.20 -6.87
N ALA A 84 4.71 6.23 -7.24
CA ALA A 84 4.79 7.44 -6.45
C ALA A 84 3.47 8.22 -6.57
N SER A 85 2.51 7.91 -5.72
CA SER A 85 1.18 8.50 -5.72
C SER A 85 0.76 9.00 -4.33
N PRO A 86 -0.21 9.94 -4.25
CA PRO A 86 -0.75 10.40 -2.98
C PRO A 86 -1.30 9.28 -2.10
N GLU A 87 -1.96 8.27 -2.69
CA GLU A 87 -2.53 7.12 -1.98
C GLU A 87 -1.43 6.31 -1.28
N VAL A 88 -0.32 6.05 -1.97
CA VAL A 88 0.83 5.33 -1.42
C VAL A 88 1.50 6.13 -0.31
N ALA A 89 1.66 7.45 -0.50
CA ALA A 89 2.21 8.32 0.54
C ALA A 89 1.34 8.31 1.82
N ARG A 90 0.00 8.40 1.68
CA ARG A 90 -0.95 8.32 2.82
C ARG A 90 -0.87 6.99 3.55
N ALA A 91 -0.74 5.88 2.83
CA ALA A 91 -0.57 4.57 3.45
C ALA A 91 0.67 4.50 4.35
N TYR A 92 1.81 5.06 3.90
CA TYR A 92 3.01 5.14 4.74
C TYR A 92 2.82 6.09 5.92
N ILE A 93 2.11 7.20 5.76
CA ILE A 93 1.78 8.13 6.84
C ILE A 93 0.95 7.41 7.91
N ASP A 94 -0.09 6.68 7.54
CA ASP A 94 -0.93 5.92 8.47
C ASP A 94 -0.11 4.88 9.26
N GLN A 95 0.81 4.19 8.59
CA GLN A 95 1.71 3.24 9.25
C GLN A 95 2.65 3.93 10.24
N LEU A 96 3.20 5.07 9.87
CA LEU A 96 4.12 5.83 10.72
C LEU A 96 3.42 6.48 11.91
N LEU A 97 2.16 6.92 11.75
CA LEU A 97 1.31 7.38 12.85
C LEU A 97 1.00 6.23 13.84
N ARG A 98 0.64 5.07 13.32
CA ARG A 98 0.38 3.86 14.12
C ARG A 98 1.62 3.44 14.93
N ASP A 99 2.80 3.57 14.34
CA ASP A 99 4.09 3.31 15.00
C ASP A 99 4.55 4.47 15.91
N LYS A 100 3.83 5.59 15.92
CA LYS A 100 4.21 6.84 16.65
C LYS A 100 5.57 7.39 16.21
N ALA A 101 5.94 7.17 14.96
CA ALA A 101 7.18 7.66 14.37
C ALA A 101 7.09 9.09 13.85
N ILE A 102 5.88 9.55 13.55
CA ILE A 102 5.54 10.94 13.26
C ILE A 102 4.35 11.35 14.13
N ASP A 103 4.21 12.64 14.37
CA ASP A 103 3.06 13.22 15.07
C ASP A 103 1.92 13.57 14.09
N GLU A 104 0.72 13.78 14.62
CA GLU A 104 -0.47 14.14 13.86
C GLU A 104 -0.30 15.45 13.09
N ASP A 105 0.33 16.46 13.71
CA ASP A 105 0.56 17.76 13.08
C ASP A 105 1.44 17.63 11.81
N THR A 106 2.49 16.82 11.88
CA THR A 106 3.35 16.52 10.73
C THR A 106 2.58 15.76 9.65
N ALA A 107 1.80 14.75 10.02
CA ALA A 107 0.98 13.99 9.11
C ALA A 107 -0.03 14.89 8.38
N ASP A 108 -0.78 15.71 9.11
CA ASP A 108 -1.80 16.61 8.56
C ASP A 108 -1.20 17.62 7.57
N GLN A 109 -0.03 18.18 7.87
CA GLN A 109 0.68 19.08 6.96
C GLN A 109 1.05 18.40 5.64
N ILE A 110 1.48 17.14 5.67
CA ILE A 110 1.81 16.40 4.45
C ILE A 110 0.53 16.07 3.69
N ILE A 111 -0.50 15.57 4.36
CA ILE A 111 -1.79 15.19 3.77
C ILE A 111 -2.44 16.39 3.07
N GLU A 112 -2.46 17.59 3.69
CA GLU A 112 -2.97 18.81 3.07
C GLU A 112 -2.32 19.12 1.71
N LYS A 113 -1.02 18.83 1.56
CA LYS A 113 -0.33 19.02 0.27
C LYS A 113 -0.60 17.90 -0.71
N LEU A 114 -0.74 16.66 -0.21
CA LEU A 114 -1.12 15.52 -1.05
C LEU A 114 -2.53 15.68 -1.66
N ASP A 115 -3.47 16.34 -0.95
CA ASP A 115 -4.81 16.66 -1.47
C ASP A 115 -4.78 17.55 -2.72
N GLN A 116 -3.77 18.39 -2.84
CA GLN A 116 -3.60 19.31 -3.97
C GLN A 116 -2.93 18.64 -5.18
N VAL A 117 -2.21 17.52 -4.98
CA VAL A 117 -1.36 16.91 -6.01
C VAL A 117 -2.15 16.52 -7.25
N LYS A 118 -3.26 15.82 -7.07
CA LYS A 118 -4.05 15.31 -8.20
C LYS A 118 -4.54 16.44 -9.11
N ILE A 119 -5.09 17.48 -8.51
CA ILE A 119 -5.61 18.66 -9.23
C ILE A 119 -4.46 19.35 -9.97
N GLU A 120 -3.34 19.56 -9.32
CA GLU A 120 -2.19 20.25 -9.90
C GLU A 120 -1.51 19.44 -11.02
N MET A 121 -1.52 18.11 -10.92
CA MET A 121 -1.03 17.25 -12.00
C MET A 121 -1.92 17.35 -13.24
N GLU A 122 -3.25 17.35 -13.08
CA GLU A 122 -4.22 17.54 -14.17
C GLU A 122 -4.08 18.92 -14.82
N MET A 123 -3.72 19.95 -14.06
CA MET A 123 -3.44 21.31 -14.53
C MET A 123 -2.05 21.48 -15.18
N GLY A 124 -1.27 20.41 -15.29
CA GLY A 124 0.04 20.40 -15.93
C GLY A 124 1.21 20.66 -14.98
N GLY A 125 1.02 20.45 -13.68
CA GLY A 125 2.05 20.51 -12.64
C GLY A 125 2.17 21.85 -11.93
N ASN A 126 2.88 21.84 -10.78
CA ASN A 126 3.08 22.99 -9.90
C ASN A 126 4.44 22.94 -9.22
N ASN A 127 5.39 23.75 -9.70
CA ASN A 127 6.75 23.81 -9.16
C ASN A 127 6.83 24.28 -7.69
N ARG A 128 5.84 25.06 -7.21
CA ARG A 128 5.78 25.50 -5.81
C ARG A 128 5.36 24.32 -4.91
N LEU A 129 4.31 23.61 -5.29
CA LEU A 129 3.84 22.41 -4.57
C LEU A 129 4.94 21.34 -4.56
N ALA A 130 5.61 21.10 -5.71
CA ALA A 130 6.73 20.18 -5.80
C ALA A 130 7.83 20.48 -4.77
N ARG A 131 8.22 21.76 -4.63
CA ARG A 131 9.20 22.16 -3.61
C ARG A 131 8.70 21.97 -2.18
N GLN A 132 7.42 22.18 -1.92
CA GLN A 132 6.84 21.96 -0.58
C GLN A 132 6.87 20.49 -0.21
N ILE A 133 6.43 19.60 -1.10
CA ILE A 133 6.48 18.16 -0.90
C ILE A 133 7.91 17.66 -0.71
N ASN A 134 8.86 18.14 -1.50
CA ASN A 134 10.26 17.76 -1.35
C ASN A 134 10.89 18.21 -0.02
N ARG A 135 10.37 19.26 0.64
CA ARG A 135 10.82 19.63 2.00
C ARG A 135 10.36 18.63 3.05
N PHE A 136 9.15 18.09 2.92
CA PHE A 136 8.68 17.03 3.81
C PHE A 136 9.50 15.75 3.66
N SER A 137 9.87 15.38 2.45
CA SER A 137 10.82 14.30 2.18
C SER A 137 12.11 14.47 3.01
N SER A 138 12.73 15.63 2.94
CA SER A 138 13.94 15.92 3.72
C SER A 138 13.71 15.92 5.25
N SER A 139 12.52 16.23 5.72
CA SER A 139 12.21 16.21 7.16
C SER A 139 12.03 14.82 7.74
N VAL A 140 11.51 13.88 6.94
CA VAL A 140 11.32 12.49 7.40
C VAL A 140 12.59 11.65 7.31
N GLU A 141 13.53 12.00 6.43
CA GLU A 141 14.80 11.28 6.22
C GLU A 141 15.69 11.25 7.49
N GLY A 142 15.60 12.26 8.34
CA GLY A 142 16.44 12.42 9.54
C GLY A 142 15.87 11.80 10.84
N LEU A 143 14.71 11.17 10.80
CA LEU A 143 14.07 10.63 12.00
C LEU A 143 14.75 9.35 12.48
N ASN A 144 14.99 9.28 13.80
CA ASN A 144 15.63 8.12 14.43
C ASN A 144 14.57 7.03 14.69
N ALA A 145 14.74 5.84 14.13
CA ALA A 145 13.73 4.79 14.16
C ALA A 145 14.36 3.39 14.17
N ASP A 146 13.58 2.38 14.59
CA ASP A 146 13.94 0.99 14.43
C ASP A 146 13.98 0.59 12.93
N VAL A 147 14.47 -0.63 12.64
CA VAL A 147 14.70 -1.10 11.27
C VAL A 147 13.42 -1.07 10.41
N GLN A 148 12.27 -1.45 10.97
CA GLN A 148 11.00 -1.51 10.23
C GLN A 148 10.46 -0.10 9.96
N THR A 149 10.44 0.74 10.96
CA THR A 149 10.01 2.15 10.86
C THR A 149 10.94 2.92 9.92
N LYS A 150 12.24 2.67 9.97
CA LYS A 150 13.21 3.25 9.04
C LYS A 150 12.91 2.89 7.58
N SER A 151 12.60 1.63 7.30
CA SER A 151 12.20 1.21 5.95
C SER A 151 10.94 1.94 5.46
N ARG A 152 9.95 2.17 6.33
CA ARG A 152 8.74 2.94 6.01
C ARG A 152 9.05 4.41 5.73
N LEU A 153 9.92 5.02 6.52
CA LEU A 153 10.39 6.40 6.31
C LEU A 153 11.12 6.55 4.96
N GLU A 154 12.02 5.62 4.64
CA GLU A 154 12.72 5.59 3.35
C GLU A 154 11.77 5.44 2.16
N ARG A 155 10.72 4.63 2.31
CA ARG A 155 9.68 4.46 1.29
C ARG A 155 8.79 5.70 1.15
N LEU A 156 8.40 6.33 2.25
CA LEU A 156 7.67 7.59 2.21
C LEU A 156 8.51 8.68 1.53
N ASP A 157 9.77 8.82 1.90
CA ASP A 157 10.71 9.75 1.29
C ASP A 157 10.80 9.56 -0.23
N ALA A 158 11.02 8.32 -0.68
CA ALA A 158 11.08 7.99 -2.10
C ALA A 158 9.76 8.31 -2.84
N THR A 159 8.62 8.04 -2.20
CA THR A 159 7.30 8.35 -2.75
C THR A 159 7.07 9.85 -2.89
N LEU A 160 7.42 10.64 -1.86
CA LEU A 160 7.31 12.10 -1.90
C LEU A 160 8.25 12.73 -2.95
N LYS A 161 9.46 12.21 -3.10
CA LYS A 161 10.39 12.62 -4.17
C LYS A 161 9.79 12.35 -5.56
N GLY A 162 9.26 11.16 -5.82
CA GLY A 162 8.63 10.83 -7.08
C GLY A 162 7.39 11.69 -7.39
N ILE A 163 6.55 11.99 -6.39
CA ILE A 163 5.43 12.92 -6.54
C ILE A 163 5.94 14.33 -6.88
N SER A 164 6.98 14.80 -6.17
CA SER A 164 7.59 16.10 -6.45
C SER A 164 8.13 16.20 -7.88
N GLU A 165 8.75 15.15 -8.39
CA GLU A 165 9.25 15.07 -9.77
C GLU A 165 8.11 15.13 -10.77
N SER A 166 7.02 14.42 -10.55
CA SER A 166 5.85 14.40 -11.43
C SER A 166 5.13 15.76 -11.50
N LEU A 167 5.26 16.61 -10.46
CA LEU A 167 4.69 17.95 -10.43
C LEU A 167 5.57 19.02 -11.10
N ARG A 168 6.82 18.71 -11.44
CA ARG A 168 7.74 19.68 -12.09
C ARG A 168 7.40 19.80 -13.56
N LYS A 169 7.33 21.06 -14.00
CA LYS A 169 7.20 21.44 -15.42
C LYS A 169 8.57 21.58 -16.06
#